data_6ff9f51b515e560b3a1eba2388458442
#
_entry.id   6ff9f51b515e560b3a1eba2388458442
#
_cell.length_a   1.000
_cell.length_b   1.000
_cell.length_c   1.000
_cell.angle_alpha   90.00
_cell.angle_beta   90.00
_cell.angle_gamma   90.00
#
_symmetry.space_group_name_H-M   'P 1'
#
loop_
_entity.id
_entity.type
_entity.pdbx_description
1 polymer ?
#
loop_
_entity_poly.entity_id
_entity_poly.type
_entity_poly.pdbx_seq_one_letter_code
_entity_poly.pdbx_strand_id
1 'polypeptide(L)'
;MRLDKYLAETAQCTRSEAKTLLNRGWVTVNGAVCKKGDTQLREGDSVAVDGAPLAYQQFVYLMLNKPEGVVSASTDKRDTTVVDLIGDAYPRRELFPAGRLDKTSTGFVLLTDDGGFAHEILAPKRHVSKTYTVVIDTPLTEEMRKGFAEGVTLADGTALSPAEVEALTPDGLTVKVRLRQGVYHQIKRMFGVYGAGVNALHRDAIGGLALDPALAPGQWRELSAEEVTAITTGA
;
A
#
# COMPACT_ATOMS: atom_id res chain seq x y z
N MET A 1 22.60 16.92 -3.58
CA MET A 1 22.77 15.90 -2.53
C MET A 1 24.21 15.36 -2.58
N ARG A 2 24.83 14.96 -1.44
CA ARG A 2 26.18 14.35 -1.44
C ARG A 2 26.13 12.94 -2.03
N LEU A 3 27.17 12.58 -2.80
CA LEU A 3 27.28 11.26 -3.46
C LEU A 3 27.31 10.09 -2.47
N ASP A 4 27.98 10.24 -1.31
CA ASP A 4 28.01 9.20 -0.27
C ASP A 4 26.63 8.94 0.33
N LYS A 5 25.82 9.97 0.50
CA LYS A 5 24.43 9.87 0.94
C LYS A 5 23.57 9.23 -0.15
N TYR A 6 23.70 9.67 -1.40
CA TYR A 6 23.02 9.11 -2.55
C TYR A 6 23.26 7.59 -2.67
N LEU A 7 24.52 7.16 -2.60
CA LEU A 7 24.88 5.74 -2.65
C LEU A 7 24.26 4.95 -1.49
N ALA A 8 24.32 5.50 -0.27
CA ALA A 8 23.76 4.82 0.89
C ALA A 8 22.25 4.61 0.75
N GLU A 9 21.53 5.58 0.20
CA GLU A 9 20.07 5.52 0.03
C GLU A 9 19.66 4.68 -1.19
N THR A 10 20.39 4.77 -2.30
CA THR A 10 20.00 4.16 -3.57
C THR A 10 20.56 2.75 -3.76
N ALA A 11 21.83 2.53 -3.40
CA ALA A 11 22.47 1.21 -3.45
C ALA A 11 22.22 0.39 -2.18
N GLN A 12 21.38 0.86 -1.27
CA GLN A 12 21.03 0.24 0.02
C GLN A 12 22.27 -0.26 0.80
N CYS A 13 23.38 0.50 0.74
CA CYS A 13 24.62 0.17 1.37
C CYS A 13 24.96 1.08 2.56
N THR A 14 25.85 0.65 3.48
CA THR A 14 26.34 1.50 4.57
C THR A 14 27.22 2.62 4.03
N ARG A 15 27.40 3.70 4.80
CA ARG A 15 28.38 4.73 4.46
C ARG A 15 29.80 4.14 4.29
N SER A 16 30.15 3.10 5.06
CA SER A 16 31.43 2.39 4.94
C SER A 16 31.53 1.62 3.63
N GLU A 17 30.47 0.93 3.23
CA GLU A 17 30.40 0.23 1.95
C GLU A 17 30.39 1.23 0.78
N ALA A 18 29.62 2.33 0.85
CA ALA A 18 29.69 3.41 -0.14
C ALA A 18 31.12 3.95 -0.30
N LYS A 19 31.85 4.17 0.80
CA LYS A 19 33.25 4.57 0.78
C LYS A 19 34.13 3.53 0.10
N THR A 20 33.85 2.25 0.32
CA THR A 20 34.59 1.15 -0.34
C THR A 20 34.35 1.13 -1.85
N LEU A 21 33.11 1.30 -2.30
CA LEU A 21 32.73 1.39 -3.72
C LEU A 21 33.46 2.56 -4.41
N LEU A 22 33.45 3.74 -3.75
CA LEU A 22 34.15 4.93 -4.23
C LEU A 22 35.68 4.73 -4.33
N ASN A 23 36.29 4.18 -3.30
CA ASN A 23 37.73 3.93 -3.28
C ASN A 23 38.17 2.95 -4.37
N ARG A 24 37.37 1.92 -4.65
CA ARG A 24 37.62 0.95 -5.73
C ARG A 24 37.43 1.53 -7.12
N GLY A 25 36.82 2.74 -7.24
CA GLY A 25 36.58 3.38 -8.52
C GLY A 25 35.39 2.77 -9.29
N TRP A 26 34.49 2.06 -8.59
CA TRP A 26 33.32 1.43 -9.18
C TRP A 26 32.13 2.41 -9.37
N VAL A 27 32.26 3.61 -8.80
CA VAL A 27 31.22 4.63 -8.91
C VAL A 27 31.56 5.60 -10.02
N THR A 28 30.61 5.84 -10.90
CA THR A 28 30.69 6.88 -11.94
C THR A 28 29.58 7.92 -11.73
N VAL A 29 29.92 9.17 -12.05
CA VAL A 29 28.95 10.28 -12.15
C VAL A 29 29.07 10.84 -13.56
N ASN A 30 27.97 10.85 -14.32
CA ASN A 30 27.95 11.25 -15.73
C ASN A 30 29.01 10.51 -16.57
N GLY A 31 29.22 9.20 -16.30
CA GLY A 31 30.18 8.35 -16.98
C GLY A 31 31.64 8.50 -16.50
N ALA A 32 31.97 9.49 -15.66
CA ALA A 32 33.32 9.68 -15.12
C ALA A 32 33.47 9.05 -13.74
N VAL A 33 34.58 8.31 -13.49
CA VAL A 33 34.86 7.71 -12.19
C VAL A 33 34.98 8.79 -11.11
N CYS A 34 34.18 8.64 -10.04
CA CYS A 34 34.21 9.53 -8.88
C CYS A 34 34.59 8.77 -7.61
N LYS A 35 35.67 9.21 -6.94
CA LYS A 35 36.17 8.63 -5.69
C LYS A 35 35.88 9.46 -4.43
N LYS A 36 35.29 10.65 -4.61
CA LYS A 36 35.00 11.59 -3.51
C LYS A 36 33.55 11.50 -3.09
N GLY A 37 33.27 11.00 -1.88
CA GLY A 37 31.91 10.85 -1.35
C GLY A 37 31.21 12.18 -1.04
N ASP A 38 31.97 13.25 -0.83
CA ASP A 38 31.43 14.60 -0.60
C ASP A 38 31.07 15.36 -1.89
N THR A 39 31.27 14.76 -3.05
CA THR A 39 30.83 15.31 -4.35
C THR A 39 29.35 15.63 -4.30
N GLN A 40 29.01 16.87 -4.66
CA GLN A 40 27.62 17.34 -4.71
C GLN A 40 27.00 16.95 -6.05
N LEU A 41 25.99 16.11 -6.00
CA LEU A 41 25.14 15.76 -7.16
C LEU A 41 24.14 16.88 -7.43
N ARG A 42 23.96 17.21 -8.71
CA ARG A 42 22.95 18.12 -9.24
C ARG A 42 21.75 17.33 -9.76
N GLU A 43 20.64 18.00 -9.95
CA GLU A 43 19.51 17.44 -10.65
C GLU A 43 19.89 17.07 -12.11
N GLY A 44 19.55 15.85 -12.52
CA GLY A 44 19.94 15.33 -13.83
C GLY A 44 21.29 14.58 -13.89
N ASP A 45 22.09 14.61 -12.80
CA ASP A 45 23.33 13.81 -12.78
C ASP A 45 22.99 12.30 -12.76
N SER A 46 23.64 11.55 -13.68
CA SER A 46 23.54 10.09 -13.71
C SER A 46 24.63 9.46 -12.83
N VAL A 47 24.23 8.55 -11.95
CA VAL A 47 25.16 7.78 -11.10
C VAL A 47 25.06 6.31 -11.45
N ALA A 48 26.22 5.62 -11.58
CA ALA A 48 26.24 4.18 -11.76
C ALA A 48 27.27 3.55 -10.81
N VAL A 49 27.01 2.29 -10.43
CA VAL A 49 27.94 1.44 -9.67
C VAL A 49 28.24 0.21 -10.50
N ASP A 50 29.50 -0.05 -10.76
CA ASP A 50 29.98 -1.16 -11.59
C ASP A 50 29.25 -1.23 -12.97
N GLY A 51 29.02 -0.05 -13.57
CA GLY A 51 28.32 0.09 -14.83
C GLY A 51 26.79 -0.01 -14.74
N ALA A 52 26.22 -0.41 -13.61
CA ALA A 52 24.79 -0.46 -13.41
C ALA A 52 24.25 0.93 -12.98
N PRO A 53 23.31 1.55 -13.71
CA PRO A 53 22.76 2.85 -13.35
C PRO A 53 21.97 2.75 -12.04
N LEU A 54 22.16 3.73 -11.16
CA LEU A 54 21.38 3.90 -9.94
C LEU A 54 20.36 5.01 -10.15
N ALA A 55 19.07 4.68 -10.09
CA ALA A 55 18.01 5.67 -10.06
C ALA A 55 17.72 6.07 -8.60
N TYR A 56 17.78 7.38 -8.29
CA TYR A 56 17.37 7.87 -6.98
C TYR A 56 15.86 7.73 -6.83
N GLN A 57 15.46 6.93 -5.88
CA GLN A 57 14.08 6.78 -5.49
C GLN A 57 13.88 7.38 -4.11
N GLN A 58 13.24 8.55 -4.06
CA GLN A 58 13.03 9.27 -2.80
C GLN A 58 12.19 8.44 -1.83
N PHE A 59 11.11 7.84 -2.34
CA PHE A 59 10.19 6.99 -1.59
C PHE A 59 9.94 5.68 -2.33
N VAL A 60 9.59 4.65 -1.59
CA VAL A 60 9.22 3.33 -2.12
C VAL A 60 7.71 3.14 -1.98
N TYR A 61 7.09 2.59 -3.01
CA TYR A 61 5.67 2.24 -3.01
C TYR A 61 5.53 0.81 -3.49
N LEU A 62 4.99 -0.06 -2.62
CA LEU A 62 4.85 -1.49 -2.89
C LEU A 62 3.38 -1.89 -2.85
N MET A 63 2.95 -2.60 -3.87
CA MET A 63 1.70 -3.33 -3.87
C MET A 63 1.93 -4.71 -3.29
N LEU A 64 1.25 -5.05 -2.21
CA LEU A 64 1.26 -6.37 -1.59
C LEU A 64 -0.14 -6.99 -1.70
N ASN A 65 -0.23 -8.23 -2.18
CA ASN A 65 -1.42 -9.05 -2.01
C ASN A 65 -1.36 -9.73 -0.63
N LYS A 66 -1.94 -9.08 0.37
CA LYS A 66 -1.92 -9.56 1.75
C LYS A 66 -2.67 -10.89 1.90
N PRO A 67 -2.03 -11.96 2.41
CA PRO A 67 -2.72 -13.20 2.74
C PRO A 67 -3.51 -13.07 4.06
N GLU A 68 -4.38 -14.03 4.32
CA GLU A 68 -5.01 -14.20 5.63
C GLU A 68 -3.95 -14.55 6.70
N GLY A 69 -4.21 -14.22 7.95
CA GLY A 69 -3.34 -14.53 9.10
C GLY A 69 -2.22 -13.53 9.37
N VAL A 70 -1.98 -12.59 8.47
CA VAL A 70 -0.95 -11.54 8.59
C VAL A 70 -1.58 -10.22 9.05
N VAL A 71 -0.90 -9.46 9.92
CA VAL A 71 -1.38 -8.18 10.42
C VAL A 71 -0.82 -6.99 9.64
N SER A 72 -1.65 -5.96 9.44
CA SER A 72 -1.24 -4.70 8.79
C SER A 72 -0.56 -3.78 9.81
N ALA A 73 0.70 -4.07 10.11
CA ALA A 73 1.55 -3.31 11.01
C ALA A 73 2.98 -3.27 10.47
N SER A 74 3.79 -2.31 10.93
CA SER A 74 5.23 -2.27 10.64
C SER A 74 6.00 -3.30 11.48
N THR A 75 5.56 -3.53 12.73
CA THR A 75 6.12 -4.54 13.63
C THR A 75 5.02 -5.09 14.52
N ASP A 76 5.12 -6.35 14.89
CA ASP A 76 4.25 -6.99 15.88
C ASP A 76 5.08 -7.99 16.71
N LYS A 77 4.68 -8.24 17.98
CA LYS A 77 5.42 -9.14 18.88
C LYS A 77 5.02 -10.62 18.72
N ARG A 78 3.90 -10.91 18.11
CA ARG A 78 3.28 -12.24 18.06
C ARG A 78 2.95 -12.70 16.67
N ASP A 79 2.55 -11.76 15.81
CA ASP A 79 2.02 -12.06 14.49
C ASP A 79 2.98 -11.59 13.40
N THR A 80 3.07 -12.34 12.32
CA THR A 80 3.73 -11.91 11.09
C THR A 80 3.05 -10.66 10.54
N THR A 81 3.83 -9.65 10.21
CA THR A 81 3.34 -8.38 9.68
C THR A 81 3.42 -8.33 8.15
N VAL A 82 2.71 -7.38 7.55
CA VAL A 82 2.83 -7.11 6.10
C VAL A 82 4.23 -6.66 5.70
N VAL A 83 5.01 -6.06 6.62
CA VAL A 83 6.40 -5.65 6.36
C VAL A 83 7.35 -6.85 6.41
N ASP A 84 7.11 -7.82 7.29
CA ASP A 84 7.91 -9.05 7.36
C ASP A 84 7.85 -9.85 6.04
N LEU A 85 6.75 -9.75 5.27
CA LEU A 85 6.62 -10.40 3.96
C LEU A 85 7.52 -9.78 2.88
N ILE A 86 8.00 -8.55 3.09
CA ILE A 86 8.95 -7.89 2.17
C ILE A 86 10.38 -8.42 2.41
N GLY A 87 10.66 -8.94 3.61
CA GLY A 87 11.97 -9.46 4.00
C GLY A 87 13.06 -8.39 3.90
N ASP A 88 14.25 -8.82 3.49
CA ASP A 88 15.44 -7.97 3.41
C ASP A 88 15.56 -7.17 2.08
N ALA A 89 14.48 -7.05 1.32
CA ALA A 89 14.52 -6.30 0.06
C ALA A 89 14.79 -4.80 0.26
N TYR A 90 14.35 -4.25 1.40
CA TYR A 90 14.50 -2.82 1.74
C TYR A 90 15.04 -2.62 3.17
N PRO A 91 16.25 -3.10 3.51
CA PRO A 91 16.76 -3.20 4.89
C PRO A 91 16.98 -1.84 5.57
N ARG A 92 16.90 -0.74 4.81
CA ARG A 92 17.14 0.63 5.30
C ARG A 92 15.95 1.56 5.12
N ARG A 93 14.82 1.02 4.70
CA ARG A 93 13.57 1.75 4.55
C ARG A 93 12.65 1.44 5.72
N GLU A 94 12.12 2.46 6.34
CA GLU A 94 11.10 2.30 7.39
C GLU A 94 9.73 2.15 6.74
N LEU A 95 9.50 0.99 6.13
CA LEU A 95 8.22 0.70 5.46
C LEU A 95 7.09 0.55 6.49
N PHE A 96 5.93 1.07 6.10
CA PHE A 96 4.69 0.91 6.86
C PHE A 96 3.49 0.77 5.92
N PRO A 97 2.38 0.14 6.36
CA PRO A 97 1.18 0.04 5.56
C PRO A 97 0.42 1.37 5.51
N ALA A 98 0.17 1.88 4.31
CA ALA A 98 -0.71 3.02 4.07
C ALA A 98 -2.17 2.56 4.04
N GLY A 99 -2.73 2.38 5.22
CA GLY A 99 -4.05 1.78 5.47
C GLY A 99 -3.96 0.32 5.88
N ARG A 100 -4.98 -0.11 6.60
CA ARG A 100 -5.01 -1.42 7.26
C ARG A 100 -6.08 -2.32 6.68
N LEU A 101 -5.79 -3.62 6.68
CA LEU A 101 -6.74 -4.71 6.59
C LEU A 101 -6.65 -5.53 7.88
N ASP A 102 -7.77 -6.09 8.30
CA ASP A 102 -7.80 -6.99 9.45
C ASP A 102 -6.97 -8.26 9.19
N LYS A 103 -6.61 -8.98 10.25
CA LYS A 103 -5.83 -10.23 10.16
C LYS A 103 -6.50 -11.27 9.26
N THR A 104 -7.84 -11.35 9.28
CA THR A 104 -8.66 -12.27 8.48
C THR A 104 -9.01 -11.74 7.09
N SER A 105 -8.69 -10.49 6.78
CA SER A 105 -8.97 -9.87 5.48
C SER A 105 -7.76 -9.99 4.56
N THR A 106 -8.01 -10.06 3.26
CA THR A 106 -6.97 -10.28 2.23
C THR A 106 -6.94 -9.15 1.20
N GLY A 107 -5.97 -9.20 0.29
CA GLY A 107 -5.92 -8.33 -0.89
C GLY A 107 -4.97 -7.16 -0.78
N PHE A 108 -5.21 -6.11 -1.53
CA PHE A 108 -4.28 -5.01 -1.73
C PHE A 108 -3.94 -4.25 -0.45
N VAL A 109 -2.68 -4.29 -0.04
CA VAL A 109 -2.07 -3.39 0.94
C VAL A 109 -0.95 -2.61 0.27
N LEU A 110 -1.01 -1.28 0.36
CA LEU A 110 0.08 -0.40 -0.04
C LEU A 110 1.07 -0.27 1.11
N LEU A 111 2.35 -0.56 0.84
CA LEU A 111 3.47 -0.30 1.75
C LEU A 111 4.32 0.83 1.19
N THR A 112 4.78 1.72 2.06
CA THR A 112 5.60 2.86 1.66
C THR A 112 6.39 3.39 2.85
N ASP A 113 7.42 4.20 2.59
CA ASP A 113 8.13 5.05 3.56
C ASP A 113 7.76 6.54 3.39
N ASP A 114 6.77 6.86 2.52
CA ASP A 114 6.25 8.22 2.31
C ASP A 114 5.06 8.51 3.24
N GLY A 115 5.34 9.12 4.40
CA GLY A 115 4.31 9.54 5.34
C GLY A 115 3.36 10.61 4.79
N GLY A 116 3.86 11.49 3.90
CA GLY A 116 3.05 12.54 3.27
C GLY A 116 1.99 11.95 2.35
N PHE A 117 2.39 11.06 1.45
CA PHE A 117 1.48 10.36 0.56
C PHE A 117 0.48 9.47 1.33
N ALA A 118 0.96 8.71 2.32
CA ALA A 118 0.09 7.87 3.14
C ALA A 118 -0.99 8.71 3.87
N HIS A 119 -0.58 9.87 4.44
CA HIS A 119 -1.53 10.79 5.06
C HIS A 119 -2.55 11.31 4.03
N GLU A 120 -2.11 11.66 2.83
CA GLU A 120 -2.99 12.16 1.77
C GLU A 120 -4.08 11.15 1.40
N ILE A 121 -3.72 9.88 1.14
CA ILE A 121 -4.69 8.86 0.72
C ILE A 121 -5.58 8.33 1.85
N LEU A 122 -5.16 8.52 3.11
CA LEU A 122 -5.93 8.10 4.29
C LEU A 122 -6.81 9.22 4.85
N ALA A 123 -6.51 10.47 4.52
CA ALA A 123 -7.23 11.63 5.05
C ALA A 123 -8.71 11.62 4.63
N PRO A 124 -9.66 11.81 5.57
CA PRO A 124 -11.10 11.80 5.26
C PRO A 124 -11.50 12.82 4.18
N LYS A 125 -10.76 13.92 4.05
CA LYS A 125 -11.04 15.01 3.10
C LYS A 125 -10.66 14.66 1.64
N ARG A 126 -9.75 13.74 1.41
CA ARG A 126 -9.29 13.34 0.05
C ARG A 126 -10.13 12.24 -0.57
N HIS A 127 -10.83 11.48 0.27
CA HIS A 127 -11.83 10.49 -0.16
C HIS A 127 -11.34 9.43 -1.16
N VAL A 128 -10.06 9.03 -1.09
CA VAL A 128 -9.57 7.93 -1.93
C VAL A 128 -10.39 6.67 -1.64
N SER A 129 -11.10 6.21 -2.65
CA SER A 129 -11.99 5.06 -2.54
C SER A 129 -11.23 3.75 -2.34
N LYS A 130 -11.83 2.79 -1.67
CA LYS A 130 -11.35 1.41 -1.57
C LYS A 130 -12.46 0.50 -2.05
N THR A 131 -12.14 -0.41 -2.93
CA THR A 131 -13.09 -1.39 -3.48
C THR A 131 -12.79 -2.76 -2.91
N TYR A 132 -13.84 -3.46 -2.52
CA TYR A 132 -13.77 -4.77 -1.89
C TYR A 132 -14.72 -5.77 -2.51
N THR A 133 -14.28 -6.99 -2.65
CA THR A 133 -15.12 -8.17 -2.83
C THR A 133 -15.40 -8.78 -1.46
N VAL A 134 -16.67 -8.93 -1.13
CA VAL A 134 -17.14 -9.39 0.19
C VAL A 134 -18.06 -10.57 0.03
N VAL A 135 -17.82 -11.65 0.79
CA VAL A 135 -18.75 -12.79 0.89
C VAL A 135 -19.54 -12.65 2.19
N ILE A 136 -20.85 -12.61 2.07
CA ILE A 136 -21.80 -12.48 3.17
C ILE A 136 -22.61 -13.76 3.35
N ASP A 137 -23.16 -13.97 4.54
CA ASP A 137 -23.98 -15.16 4.87
C ASP A 137 -25.47 -15.01 4.56
N THR A 138 -25.87 -13.80 4.21
CA THR A 138 -27.27 -13.42 3.94
C THR A 138 -27.32 -12.67 2.60
N PRO A 139 -28.21 -13.02 1.66
CA PRO A 139 -28.30 -12.34 0.37
C PRO A 139 -28.49 -10.84 0.49
N LEU A 140 -27.83 -10.08 -0.39
CA LEU A 140 -27.94 -8.62 -0.44
C LEU A 140 -29.39 -8.19 -0.73
N THR A 141 -30.01 -7.45 0.20
CA THR A 141 -31.36 -6.93 0.08
C THR A 141 -31.40 -5.50 -0.42
N GLU A 142 -32.57 -5.05 -0.89
CA GLU A 142 -32.76 -3.63 -1.25
C GLU A 142 -32.68 -2.69 -0.05
N GLU A 143 -33.05 -3.16 1.15
CA GLU A 143 -32.84 -2.41 2.39
C GLU A 143 -31.38 -2.15 2.68
N MET A 144 -30.51 -3.17 2.53
CA MET A 144 -29.06 -3.02 2.64
C MET A 144 -28.52 -2.04 1.61
N ARG A 145 -28.93 -2.15 0.32
CA ARG A 145 -28.50 -1.24 -0.75
C ARG A 145 -28.82 0.21 -0.41
N LYS A 146 -30.06 0.46 -0.01
CA LYS A 146 -30.54 1.79 0.35
C LYS A 146 -29.77 2.33 1.56
N GLY A 147 -29.62 1.53 2.62
CA GLY A 147 -28.93 1.96 3.81
C GLY A 147 -27.44 2.24 3.58
N PHE A 148 -26.77 1.44 2.75
CA PHE A 148 -25.38 1.73 2.34
C PHE A 148 -25.29 3.05 1.57
N ALA A 149 -26.21 3.30 0.65
CA ALA A 149 -26.23 4.52 -0.16
C ALA A 149 -26.57 5.80 0.66
N GLU A 150 -27.35 5.68 1.72
CA GLU A 150 -27.69 6.78 2.62
C GLU A 150 -26.66 6.99 3.74
N GLY A 151 -25.85 5.98 4.00
CA GLY A 151 -24.96 5.90 5.15
C GLY A 151 -25.62 5.17 6.33
N VAL A 152 -24.81 4.35 7.01
CA VAL A 152 -25.28 3.48 8.09
C VAL A 152 -24.94 4.10 9.45
N THR A 153 -25.91 4.15 10.36
CA THR A 153 -25.66 4.47 11.76
C THR A 153 -25.46 3.18 12.54
N LEU A 154 -24.28 3.05 13.17
CA LEU A 154 -23.92 1.87 13.97
C LEU A 154 -24.60 1.88 15.35
N ALA A 155 -24.62 0.73 16.01
CA ALA A 155 -25.25 0.58 17.33
C ALA A 155 -24.65 1.49 18.43
N ASP A 156 -23.39 1.92 18.27
CA ASP A 156 -22.71 2.86 19.18
C ASP A 156 -22.99 4.34 18.83
N GLY A 157 -23.89 4.61 17.89
CA GLY A 157 -24.23 5.96 17.41
C GLY A 157 -23.26 6.53 16.37
N THR A 158 -22.22 5.79 15.96
CA THR A 158 -21.31 6.25 14.89
C THR A 158 -22.02 6.31 13.56
N ALA A 159 -22.14 7.49 12.96
CA ALA A 159 -22.64 7.66 11.60
C ALA A 159 -21.52 7.40 10.59
N LEU A 160 -21.74 6.45 9.68
CA LEU A 160 -20.82 6.13 8.60
C LEU A 160 -21.24 6.85 7.32
N SER A 161 -20.25 7.26 6.53
CA SER A 161 -20.49 7.87 5.23
C SER A 161 -21.14 6.89 4.26
N PRO A 162 -21.89 7.38 3.26
CA PRO A 162 -22.43 6.58 2.17
C PRO A 162 -21.37 5.68 1.52
N ALA A 163 -21.81 4.48 1.14
CA ALA A 163 -21.00 3.48 0.44
C ALA A 163 -21.85 2.84 -0.68
N GLU A 164 -21.18 2.39 -1.73
CA GLU A 164 -21.83 1.66 -2.81
C GLU A 164 -21.77 0.16 -2.52
N VAL A 165 -22.86 -0.57 -2.78
CA VAL A 165 -22.89 -2.03 -2.70
C VAL A 165 -23.69 -2.61 -3.86
N GLU A 166 -23.12 -3.60 -4.55
CA GLU A 166 -23.77 -4.31 -5.66
C GLU A 166 -23.50 -5.81 -5.56
N ALA A 167 -24.48 -6.64 -5.99
CA ALA A 167 -24.27 -8.09 -6.06
C ALA A 167 -23.39 -8.45 -7.25
N LEU A 168 -22.42 -9.32 -7.02
CA LEU A 168 -21.56 -9.89 -8.05
C LEU A 168 -22.06 -11.26 -8.51
N THR A 169 -22.84 -11.95 -7.68
CA THR A 169 -23.41 -13.28 -7.96
C THR A 169 -24.94 -13.24 -7.91
N PRO A 170 -25.63 -14.09 -8.69
CA PRO A 170 -27.10 -14.11 -8.72
C PRO A 170 -27.78 -14.43 -7.39
N ASP A 171 -27.10 -15.16 -6.51
CA ASP A 171 -27.57 -15.50 -5.15
C ASP A 171 -27.43 -14.31 -4.18
N GLY A 172 -26.73 -13.24 -4.59
CA GLY A 172 -26.50 -12.07 -3.76
C GLY A 172 -25.55 -12.29 -2.57
N LEU A 173 -24.85 -13.41 -2.50
CA LEU A 173 -23.92 -13.74 -1.40
C LEU A 173 -22.50 -13.18 -1.61
N THR A 174 -22.11 -12.92 -2.85
CA THR A 174 -20.88 -12.21 -3.16
C THR A 174 -21.20 -10.82 -3.66
N VAL A 175 -20.65 -9.81 -3.00
CA VAL A 175 -20.97 -8.41 -3.29
C VAL A 175 -19.69 -7.60 -3.47
N LYS A 176 -19.76 -6.53 -4.27
CA LYS A 176 -18.75 -5.49 -4.34
C LYS A 176 -19.17 -4.33 -3.44
N VAL A 177 -18.25 -3.89 -2.61
CA VAL A 177 -18.43 -2.71 -1.76
C VAL A 177 -17.38 -1.66 -2.12
N ARG A 178 -17.82 -0.43 -2.38
CA ARG A 178 -16.93 0.71 -2.57
C ARG A 178 -17.20 1.76 -1.50
N LEU A 179 -16.16 2.13 -0.76
CA LEU A 179 -16.24 3.13 0.30
C LEU A 179 -15.03 4.04 0.31
N ARG A 180 -15.18 5.21 0.93
CA ARG A 180 -14.12 6.24 1.01
C ARG A 180 -13.59 6.42 2.44
N GLN A 181 -14.38 6.05 3.41
CA GLN A 181 -14.04 6.09 4.83
C GLN A 181 -13.29 4.83 5.26
N GLY A 182 -12.51 4.88 6.34
CA GLY A 182 -11.76 3.74 6.87
C GLY A 182 -11.92 3.64 8.39
N VAL A 183 -13.10 3.23 8.87
CA VAL A 183 -13.38 3.00 10.30
C VAL A 183 -13.09 1.54 10.66
N TYR A 184 -12.75 1.29 11.90
CA TYR A 184 -12.48 -0.06 12.41
C TYR A 184 -13.63 -1.03 12.11
N HIS A 185 -13.32 -2.12 11.41
CA HIS A 185 -14.26 -3.17 10.96
C HIS A 185 -15.48 -2.62 10.20
N GLN A 186 -15.33 -1.53 9.46
CA GLN A 186 -16.44 -0.78 8.88
C GLN A 186 -17.42 -1.67 8.10
N ILE A 187 -16.96 -2.42 7.11
CA ILE A 187 -17.82 -3.27 6.26
C ILE A 187 -18.54 -4.33 7.09
N LYS A 188 -17.82 -5.01 8.00
CA LYS A 188 -18.42 -6.01 8.89
C LYS A 188 -19.51 -5.40 9.77
N ARG A 189 -19.27 -4.20 10.31
CA ARG A 189 -20.25 -3.48 11.15
C ARG A 189 -21.44 -2.99 10.34
N MET A 190 -21.25 -2.53 9.11
CA MET A 190 -22.32 -2.08 8.23
C MET A 190 -23.28 -3.22 7.91
N PHE A 191 -22.77 -4.38 7.49
CA PHE A 191 -23.62 -5.56 7.26
C PHE A 191 -24.26 -6.07 8.57
N GLY A 192 -23.54 -6.01 9.68
CA GLY A 192 -24.03 -6.39 11.01
C GLY A 192 -25.28 -5.62 11.46
N VAL A 193 -25.48 -4.37 11.03
CA VAL A 193 -26.70 -3.59 11.31
C VAL A 193 -27.94 -4.26 10.72
N TYR A 194 -27.79 -5.00 9.62
CA TYR A 194 -28.85 -5.75 8.93
C TYR A 194 -28.87 -7.24 9.31
N GLY A 195 -28.11 -7.63 10.34
CA GLY A 195 -28.03 -9.03 10.77
C GLY A 195 -27.23 -9.95 9.85
N ALA A 196 -26.51 -9.39 8.87
CA ALA A 196 -25.69 -10.15 7.93
C ALA A 196 -24.24 -10.24 8.42
N GLY A 197 -23.67 -11.45 8.44
CA GLY A 197 -22.28 -11.71 8.74
C GLY A 197 -21.38 -11.63 7.49
N VAL A 198 -20.11 -11.25 7.69
CA VAL A 198 -19.11 -11.23 6.64
C VAL A 198 -18.17 -12.42 6.81
N ASN A 199 -18.21 -13.35 5.86
CA ASN A 199 -17.42 -14.58 5.85
C ASN A 199 -16.03 -14.36 5.24
N ALA A 200 -15.91 -13.53 4.19
CA ALA A 200 -14.63 -13.18 3.58
C ALA A 200 -14.64 -11.71 3.12
N LEU A 201 -13.47 -11.08 3.16
CA LEU A 201 -13.27 -9.70 2.72
C LEU A 201 -11.93 -9.59 2.01
N HIS A 202 -11.97 -9.21 0.75
CA HIS A 202 -10.81 -9.01 -0.10
C HIS A 202 -10.80 -7.58 -0.63
N ARG A 203 -9.69 -6.85 -0.50
CA ARG A 203 -9.57 -5.51 -1.08
C ARG A 203 -9.00 -5.59 -2.48
N ASP A 204 -9.81 -5.28 -3.47
CA ASP A 204 -9.47 -5.36 -4.89
C ASP A 204 -8.71 -4.14 -5.39
N ALA A 205 -9.00 -2.94 -4.83
CA ALA A 205 -8.43 -1.70 -5.34
C ALA A 205 -8.31 -0.61 -4.27
N ILE A 206 -7.36 0.31 -4.50
CA ILE A 206 -7.20 1.59 -3.77
C ILE A 206 -7.19 2.70 -4.82
N GLY A 207 -8.13 3.65 -4.73
CA GLY A 207 -8.31 4.68 -5.74
C GLY A 207 -8.61 4.07 -7.11
N GLY A 208 -7.90 4.54 -8.13
CA GLY A 208 -7.96 4.00 -9.49
C GLY A 208 -7.04 2.82 -9.75
N LEU A 209 -6.27 2.34 -8.76
CA LEU A 209 -5.33 1.24 -8.93
C LEU A 209 -5.91 -0.08 -8.40
N ALA A 210 -6.11 -1.05 -9.29
CA ALA A 210 -6.50 -2.41 -8.93
C ALA A 210 -5.29 -3.26 -8.48
N LEU A 211 -5.55 -4.25 -7.62
CA LEU A 211 -4.57 -5.29 -7.30
C LEU A 211 -4.16 -6.02 -8.57
N ASP A 212 -2.87 -6.21 -8.75
CA ASP A 212 -2.33 -6.95 -9.88
C ASP A 212 -2.74 -8.44 -9.77
N PRO A 213 -3.50 -8.98 -10.71
CA PRO A 213 -3.96 -10.37 -10.67
C PRO A 213 -2.82 -11.40 -10.78
N ALA A 214 -1.63 -10.98 -11.21
CA ALA A 214 -0.46 -11.85 -11.25
C ALA A 214 0.19 -12.06 -9.87
N LEU A 215 -0.13 -11.22 -8.88
CA LEU A 215 0.39 -11.37 -7.53
C LEU A 215 -0.38 -12.45 -6.75
N ALA A 216 0.24 -13.57 -6.50
CA ALA A 216 -0.29 -14.56 -5.56
C ALA A 216 -0.34 -14.00 -4.12
N PRO A 217 -1.16 -14.58 -3.21
CA PRO A 217 -1.18 -14.18 -1.80
C PRO A 217 0.23 -14.22 -1.18
N GLY A 218 0.62 -13.14 -0.52
CA GLY A 218 1.96 -12.93 0.06
C GLY A 218 2.98 -12.34 -0.90
N GLN A 219 2.71 -12.27 -2.19
CA GLN A 219 3.60 -11.64 -3.17
C GLN A 219 3.38 -10.13 -3.24
N TRP A 220 4.45 -9.44 -3.62
CA TRP A 220 4.48 -8.00 -3.75
C TRP A 220 5.33 -7.56 -4.96
N ARG A 221 5.14 -6.33 -5.40
CA ARG A 221 5.99 -5.65 -6.39
C ARG A 221 6.03 -4.16 -6.14
N GLU A 222 7.01 -3.49 -6.71
CA GLU A 222 7.03 -2.03 -6.77
C GLU A 222 5.93 -1.49 -7.69
N LEU A 223 5.49 -0.27 -7.38
CA LEU A 223 4.58 0.51 -8.22
C LEU A 223 5.38 1.47 -9.11
N SER A 224 4.91 1.65 -10.34
CA SER A 224 5.40 2.72 -11.21
C SER A 224 4.85 4.09 -10.76
N ALA A 225 5.45 5.18 -11.26
CA ALA A 225 4.98 6.53 -10.97
C ALA A 225 3.54 6.78 -11.43
N GLU A 226 3.16 6.18 -12.56
CA GLU A 226 1.80 6.24 -13.10
C GLU A 226 0.81 5.51 -12.19
N GLU A 227 1.20 4.35 -11.65
CA GLU A 227 0.38 3.58 -10.71
C GLU A 227 0.19 4.32 -9.38
N VAL A 228 1.25 4.94 -8.85
CA VAL A 228 1.15 5.79 -7.65
C VAL A 228 0.18 6.96 -7.90
N THR A 229 0.25 7.58 -9.07
CA THR A 229 -0.69 8.65 -9.46
C THR A 229 -2.13 8.13 -9.57
N ALA A 230 -2.34 6.94 -10.12
CA ALA A 230 -3.66 6.33 -10.25
C ALA A 230 -4.37 6.12 -8.91
N ILE A 231 -3.62 5.88 -7.82
CA ILE A 231 -4.19 5.77 -6.46
C ILE A 231 -4.95 7.07 -6.08
N THR A 232 -4.42 8.23 -6.44
CA THR A 232 -5.00 9.52 -6.04
C THR A 232 -6.04 10.06 -7.04
N THR A 233 -5.98 9.65 -8.30
CA THR A 233 -6.84 10.19 -9.39
C THR A 233 -8.15 9.41 -9.57
N GLY A 234 -8.30 8.22 -9.01
CA GLY A 234 -9.51 7.38 -9.06
C GLY A 234 -10.54 7.70 -7.96
N ALA A 235 -10.59 8.94 -7.48
CA ALA A 235 -11.47 9.36 -6.39
C ALA A 235 -12.91 9.62 -6.87
#